data_050051e43901f6cb60c677134a18d78f
#
_entry.id   050051e43901f6cb60c677134a18d78f
#
_cell.length_a   1.000
_cell.length_b   1.000
_cell.length_c   1.000
_cell.angle_alpha   90.00
_cell.angle_beta   90.00
_cell.angle_gamma   90.00
#
_symmetry.space_group_name_H-M   'P 1'
#
loop_
_entity.id
_entity.type
_entity.pdbx_description
1 polymer ?
#
loop_
_entity_poly.entity_id
_entity_poly.type
_entity_poly.pdbx_seq_one_letter_code
_entity_poly.pdbx_strand_id
1 'polypeptide(L)'
;VASSFNHQVADLRGFLDFLELWAQLSRGEPVDFTKIPDDWERTPGRFFSDLIKQFEGVPLPAPAPFSLLDTPALGPSAYLLAPSVVTNWKFTKSSMEQLKQDLSPPSGSGRWISSGDALTALVSGAVTRAREVGKIPRLEGRSTEESAVECIAMAADGRERAPRGDMAGGHYLGNFNNLWSLTVPRADLLSPTTESAGRVALAIRTNLEVQLSPESVAKRVAFFDNPEIRNPPGRVGWAADIVLTNWSRFDLKGPKLRFGWGEKPFLATSGGVTVYPPAYSLMTQDTDTGDMYVLLTVERGGEGALVADVLLNQYATLC
;
A
#
# COMPACT_ATOMS: atom_id res chain seq x y z
N VAL A 1 1.93 -22.43 11.69
CA VAL A 1 1.30 -21.48 12.61
C VAL A 1 0.65 -20.38 11.79
N ALA A 2 -0.59 -20.07 12.08
CA ALA A 2 -1.29 -18.91 11.52
C ALA A 2 -1.52 -17.91 12.65
N SER A 3 -1.27 -16.63 12.38
CA SER A 3 -1.57 -15.55 13.30
C SER A 3 -2.50 -14.55 12.62
N SER A 4 -3.45 -14.02 13.35
CA SER A 4 -4.42 -13.03 12.88
C SER A 4 -4.47 -11.86 13.84
N PHE A 5 -4.54 -10.66 13.30
CA PHE A 5 -4.61 -9.42 14.06
C PHE A 5 -5.68 -8.50 13.46
N ASN A 6 -6.46 -7.85 14.30
CA ASN A 6 -7.45 -6.91 13.79
C ASN A 6 -6.75 -5.64 13.28
N HIS A 7 -6.97 -5.29 12.02
CA HIS A 7 -6.33 -4.14 11.38
C HIS A 7 -6.71 -2.79 12.01
N GLN A 8 -7.76 -2.74 12.83
CA GLN A 8 -8.07 -1.54 13.62
C GLN A 8 -7.08 -1.32 14.78
N VAL A 9 -6.36 -2.37 15.20
CA VAL A 9 -5.37 -2.28 16.29
C VAL A 9 -4.00 -1.94 15.76
N ALA A 10 -3.56 -2.60 14.68
CA ALA A 10 -2.24 -2.39 14.12
C ALA A 10 -2.23 -2.56 12.60
N ASP A 11 -1.32 -1.85 11.95
CA ASP A 11 -0.92 -2.13 10.58
C ASP A 11 0.08 -3.30 10.51
N LEU A 12 0.53 -3.66 9.30
CA LEU A 12 1.47 -4.75 9.12
C LEU A 12 2.76 -4.54 9.93
N ARG A 13 3.32 -3.33 9.94
CA ARG A 13 4.57 -3.05 10.68
C ARG A 13 4.37 -3.27 12.18
N GLY A 14 3.32 -2.68 12.75
CA GLY A 14 3.01 -2.88 14.17
C GLY A 14 2.73 -4.34 14.52
N PHE A 15 2.06 -5.07 13.62
CA PHE A 15 1.85 -6.50 13.78
C PHE A 15 3.17 -7.31 13.74
N LEU A 16 4.08 -6.99 12.82
CA LEU A 16 5.37 -7.66 12.75
C LEU A 16 6.26 -7.33 13.96
N ASP A 17 6.25 -6.08 14.43
CA ASP A 17 6.97 -5.70 15.65
C ASP A 17 6.43 -6.50 16.87
N PHE A 18 5.11 -6.68 16.96
CA PHE A 18 4.52 -7.56 17.98
C PHE A 18 4.99 -9.03 17.82
N LEU A 19 4.98 -9.55 16.60
CA LEU A 19 5.45 -10.93 16.34
C LEU A 19 6.94 -11.11 16.65
N GLU A 20 7.78 -10.09 16.37
CA GLU A 20 9.20 -10.11 16.76
C GLU A 20 9.37 -10.24 18.26
N LEU A 21 8.65 -9.44 19.06
CA LEU A 21 8.67 -9.52 20.51
C LEU A 21 8.19 -10.89 21.03
N TRP A 22 7.11 -11.39 20.45
CA TRP A 22 6.61 -12.71 20.82
C TRP A 22 7.59 -13.83 20.45
N ALA A 23 8.18 -13.77 19.26
CA ALA A 23 9.20 -14.73 18.84
C ALA A 23 10.43 -14.69 19.77
N GLN A 24 10.90 -13.51 20.15
CA GLN A 24 12.00 -13.30 21.09
C GLN A 24 11.72 -13.94 22.44
N LEU A 25 10.56 -13.67 23.02
CA LEU A 25 10.11 -14.31 24.28
C LEU A 25 10.01 -15.84 24.15
N SER A 26 9.49 -16.34 23.03
CA SER A 26 9.37 -17.79 22.77
C SER A 26 10.72 -18.50 22.69
N ARG A 27 11.79 -17.80 22.31
CA ARG A 27 13.16 -18.32 22.33
C ARG A 27 13.86 -18.18 23.69
N GLY A 28 13.17 -17.59 24.68
CA GLY A 28 13.77 -17.31 26.00
C GLY A 28 14.79 -16.15 25.98
N GLU A 29 14.76 -15.33 24.95
CA GLU A 29 15.63 -14.16 24.84
C GLU A 29 15.06 -12.97 25.65
N PRO A 30 15.91 -12.13 26.27
CA PRO A 30 15.45 -10.98 27.02
C PRO A 30 14.81 -9.93 26.07
N VAL A 31 13.67 -9.38 26.49
CA VAL A 31 13.02 -8.26 25.80
C VAL A 31 13.34 -6.95 26.53
N ASP A 32 13.78 -5.96 25.80
CA ASP A 32 13.97 -4.61 26.32
C ASP A 32 12.64 -3.86 26.35
N PHE A 33 11.91 -3.97 27.45
CA PHE A 33 10.63 -3.31 27.64
C PHE A 33 10.72 -1.78 27.68
N THR A 34 11.91 -1.19 27.85
CA THR A 34 12.06 0.27 27.83
C THR A 34 11.80 0.86 26.44
N LYS A 35 11.86 0.02 25.40
CA LYS A 35 11.55 0.39 24.02
C LYS A 35 10.05 0.27 23.68
N ILE A 36 9.26 -0.26 24.58
CA ILE A 36 7.81 -0.37 24.42
C ILE A 36 7.20 0.77 25.25
N PRO A 37 6.40 1.68 24.66
CA PRO A 37 5.79 2.76 25.41
C PRO A 37 4.91 2.22 26.53
N ASP A 38 5.00 2.81 27.73
CA ASP A 38 4.15 2.47 28.89
C ASP A 38 2.67 2.82 28.62
N ASP A 39 2.46 3.90 27.89
CA ASP A 39 1.16 4.32 27.41
C ASP A 39 0.97 3.79 25.98
N TRP A 40 -0.03 2.98 25.79
CA TRP A 40 -0.45 2.52 24.47
C TRP A 40 -1.09 3.69 23.70
N GLU A 41 -0.26 4.64 23.31
CA GLU A 41 -0.72 5.77 22.53
C GLU A 41 -1.12 5.31 21.12
N ARG A 42 -2.37 5.56 20.77
CA ARG A 42 -2.95 5.12 19.50
C ARG A 42 -2.77 6.12 18.36
N THR A 43 -2.21 7.30 18.67
CA THR A 43 -1.99 8.33 17.67
C THR A 43 -0.50 8.57 17.47
N PRO A 44 -0.03 8.67 16.22
CA PRO A 44 1.37 8.95 15.92
C PRO A 44 1.72 10.44 16.07
N GLY A 45 0.82 11.27 16.60
CA GLY A 45 0.98 12.72 16.68
C GLY A 45 2.25 13.16 17.39
N ARG A 46 2.65 12.48 18.47
CA ARG A 46 3.86 12.79 19.24
C ARG A 46 5.15 12.80 18.41
N PHE A 47 5.22 11.97 17.36
CA PHE A 47 6.41 11.91 16.50
C PHE A 47 6.55 13.10 15.56
N PHE A 48 5.47 13.88 15.43
CA PHE A 48 5.39 15.05 14.57
C PHE A 48 4.99 16.32 15.35
N SER A 49 5.08 16.33 16.67
CA SER A 49 4.54 17.38 17.54
C SER A 49 4.93 18.80 17.09
N ASP A 50 6.19 19.00 16.72
CA ASP A 50 6.66 20.33 16.31
C ASP A 50 6.13 20.77 14.95
N LEU A 51 5.91 19.82 14.03
CA LEU A 51 5.31 20.09 12.73
C LEU A 51 3.79 20.26 12.84
N ILE A 52 3.12 19.48 13.68
CA ILE A 52 1.67 19.54 13.88
C ILE A 52 1.25 20.88 14.44
N LYS A 53 2.04 21.49 15.34
CA LYS A 53 1.79 22.85 15.89
C LYS A 53 1.54 23.91 14.82
N GLN A 54 2.14 23.74 13.63
CA GLN A 54 1.95 24.67 12.52
C GLN A 54 0.53 24.61 11.94
N PHE A 55 -0.21 23.57 12.25
CA PHE A 55 -1.57 23.34 11.76
C PHE A 55 -2.64 23.54 12.83
N GLU A 56 -2.26 23.92 14.06
CA GLU A 56 -3.20 24.21 15.14
C GLU A 56 -4.13 25.37 14.77
N GLY A 57 -5.45 25.13 14.86
CA GLY A 57 -6.47 26.12 14.52
C GLY A 57 -6.63 26.39 13.00
N VAL A 58 -5.90 25.68 12.15
CA VAL A 58 -6.02 25.79 10.69
C VAL A 58 -6.99 24.73 10.17
N PRO A 59 -8.07 25.10 9.47
CA PRO A 59 -8.91 24.13 8.78
C PRO A 59 -8.11 23.40 7.70
N LEU A 60 -7.97 22.08 7.84
CA LEU A 60 -7.25 21.26 6.88
C LEU A 60 -8.23 20.55 5.94
N PRO A 61 -8.02 20.62 4.62
CA PRO A 61 -8.80 19.81 3.69
C PRO A 61 -8.47 18.31 3.87
N ALA A 62 -9.44 17.47 3.56
CA ALA A 62 -9.21 16.02 3.56
C ALA A 62 -8.04 15.69 2.61
N PRO A 63 -7.02 14.96 3.09
CA PRO A 63 -5.90 14.58 2.24
C PRO A 63 -6.34 13.48 1.26
N ALA A 64 -5.99 13.60 -0.02
CA ALA A 64 -6.30 12.55 -0.98
C ALA A 64 -5.69 11.19 -0.54
N PRO A 65 -6.40 10.06 -0.73
CA PRO A 65 -7.67 9.87 -1.42
C PRO A 65 -8.93 9.98 -0.52
N PHE A 66 -8.81 10.65 0.63
CA PHE A 66 -9.91 10.78 1.59
C PHE A 66 -10.83 11.95 1.24
N SER A 67 -12.08 11.83 1.66
CA SER A 67 -13.09 12.88 1.59
C SER A 67 -13.91 12.92 2.89
N LEU A 68 -14.40 14.10 3.24
CA LEU A 68 -15.38 14.23 4.31
C LEU A 68 -16.76 13.89 3.76
N LEU A 69 -17.49 13.07 4.49
CA LEU A 69 -18.84 12.67 4.18
C LEU A 69 -19.82 13.54 4.97
N ASP A 70 -20.85 14.04 4.31
CA ASP A 70 -21.94 14.78 4.97
C ASP A 70 -22.72 13.87 5.93
N THR A 71 -22.88 12.61 5.54
CA THR A 71 -23.51 11.59 6.38
C THR A 71 -22.47 10.49 6.68
N PRO A 72 -22.27 10.13 7.96
CA PRO A 72 -21.36 9.07 8.32
C PRO A 72 -21.68 7.72 7.66
N ALA A 73 -20.69 7.08 7.07
CA ALA A 73 -20.84 5.72 6.54
C ALA A 73 -20.66 4.69 7.66
N LEU A 74 -21.64 3.82 7.83
CA LEU A 74 -21.66 2.78 8.88
C LEU A 74 -21.32 1.38 8.34
N GLY A 75 -20.52 1.28 7.31
CA GLY A 75 -20.14 -0.03 6.75
C GLY A 75 -19.24 0.09 5.52
N PRO A 76 -18.74 -1.05 5.03
CA PRO A 76 -17.97 -1.06 3.80
C PRO A 76 -18.83 -0.64 2.62
N SER A 77 -18.24 0.08 1.67
CA SER A 77 -18.94 0.43 0.42
C SER A 77 -19.28 -0.85 -0.38
N ALA A 78 -20.37 -0.79 -1.16
CA ALA A 78 -20.77 -1.90 -2.03
C ALA A 78 -19.63 -2.34 -2.97
N TYR A 79 -18.77 -1.42 -3.38
CA TYR A 79 -17.60 -1.69 -4.18
C TYR A 79 -16.61 -2.67 -3.50
N LEU A 80 -16.34 -2.49 -2.21
CA LEU A 80 -15.46 -3.38 -1.46
C LEU A 80 -16.02 -4.81 -1.31
N LEU A 81 -17.33 -4.97 -1.52
CA LEU A 81 -18.03 -6.25 -1.44
C LEU A 81 -18.30 -6.86 -2.82
N ALA A 82 -17.93 -6.18 -3.91
CA ALA A 82 -18.14 -6.70 -5.25
C ALA A 82 -17.34 -8.01 -5.46
N PRO A 83 -17.93 -9.02 -6.15
CA PRO A 83 -17.25 -10.27 -6.40
C PRO A 83 -15.96 -10.06 -7.19
N SER A 84 -14.85 -10.51 -6.63
CA SER A 84 -13.52 -10.44 -7.26
C SER A 84 -12.96 -11.83 -7.52
N VAL A 85 -12.03 -11.89 -8.45
CA VAL A 85 -11.19 -13.06 -8.72
C VAL A 85 -9.75 -12.71 -8.39
N VAL A 86 -9.08 -13.62 -7.70
CA VAL A 86 -7.69 -13.47 -7.28
C VAL A 86 -6.79 -14.23 -8.25
N THR A 87 -5.73 -13.57 -8.70
CA THR A 87 -4.63 -14.20 -9.45
C THR A 87 -3.31 -13.95 -8.74
N ASN A 88 -2.38 -14.90 -8.82
CA ASN A 88 -1.05 -14.77 -8.26
C ASN A 88 -0.02 -14.76 -9.37
N TRP A 89 0.90 -13.82 -9.31
CA TRP A 89 1.91 -13.59 -10.33
C TRP A 89 3.31 -13.62 -9.72
N LYS A 90 4.21 -14.29 -10.40
CA LYS A 90 5.61 -14.35 -10.04
C LYS A 90 6.44 -13.50 -11.01
N PHE A 91 7.22 -12.60 -10.47
CA PHE A 91 8.26 -11.85 -11.17
C PHE A 91 9.62 -12.34 -10.65
N THR A 92 10.44 -12.89 -11.52
CA THR A 92 11.81 -13.23 -11.14
C THR A 92 12.60 -11.97 -10.81
N LYS A 93 13.68 -12.11 -10.04
CA LYS A 93 14.58 -10.99 -9.77
C LYS A 93 15.05 -10.30 -11.05
N SER A 94 15.43 -11.08 -12.07
CA SER A 94 15.85 -10.56 -13.37
C SER A 94 14.73 -9.86 -14.13
N SER A 95 13.49 -10.38 -14.07
CA SER A 95 12.33 -9.71 -14.67
C SER A 95 12.05 -8.37 -14.00
N MET A 96 12.23 -8.26 -12.69
CA MET A 96 12.07 -6.99 -11.95
C MET A 96 13.15 -5.96 -12.32
N GLU A 97 14.38 -6.41 -12.53
CA GLU A 97 15.49 -5.58 -13.00
C GLU A 97 15.21 -5.07 -14.42
N GLN A 98 14.76 -5.96 -15.32
CA GLN A 98 14.39 -5.61 -16.68
C GLN A 98 13.19 -4.64 -16.71
N LEU A 99 12.12 -4.91 -15.95
CA LEU A 99 10.96 -4.02 -15.83
C LEU A 99 11.39 -2.61 -15.41
N LYS A 100 12.21 -2.50 -14.37
CA LYS A 100 12.73 -1.21 -13.94
C LYS A 100 13.54 -0.52 -15.03
N GLN A 101 14.39 -1.24 -15.74
CA GLN A 101 15.20 -0.69 -16.82
C GLN A 101 14.31 -0.14 -17.95
N ASP A 102 13.34 -0.93 -18.41
CA ASP A 102 12.47 -0.58 -19.54
C ASP A 102 11.56 0.62 -19.26
N LEU A 103 11.16 0.80 -17.99
CA LEU A 103 10.29 1.89 -17.55
C LEU A 103 11.07 3.12 -17.08
N SER A 104 12.38 3.02 -16.91
CA SER A 104 13.21 4.13 -16.40
C SER A 104 13.28 5.28 -17.40
N PRO A 105 13.26 6.53 -16.90
CA PRO A 105 13.48 7.69 -17.76
C PRO A 105 14.89 7.64 -18.39
N PRO A 106 15.11 8.36 -19.51
CA PRO A 106 16.40 8.37 -20.18
C PRO A 106 17.55 8.75 -19.25
N SER A 107 18.70 8.10 -19.44
CA SER A 107 19.93 8.42 -18.73
C SER A 107 20.29 9.91 -18.89
N GLY A 108 20.73 10.53 -17.79
CA GLY A 108 21.08 11.96 -17.79
C GLY A 108 19.90 12.92 -17.60
N SER A 109 18.66 12.43 -17.53
CA SER A 109 17.47 13.28 -17.25
C SER A 109 17.42 13.83 -15.81
N GLY A 110 18.25 13.34 -14.88
CA GLY A 110 18.19 13.64 -13.47
C GLY A 110 16.97 13.04 -12.74
N ARG A 111 16.13 12.27 -13.45
CA ARG A 111 14.94 11.61 -12.90
C ARG A 111 15.19 10.12 -12.77
N TRP A 112 14.48 9.49 -11.84
CA TRP A 112 14.62 8.07 -11.56
C TRP A 112 13.31 7.44 -11.07
N ILE A 113 13.23 6.13 -11.14
CA ILE A 113 12.13 5.33 -10.55
C ILE A 113 12.70 4.17 -9.73
N SER A 114 11.95 3.69 -8.76
CA SER A 114 12.26 2.44 -8.07
C SER A 114 11.61 1.23 -8.75
N SER A 115 12.06 0.02 -8.41
CA SER A 115 11.37 -1.21 -8.86
C SER A 115 9.92 -1.26 -8.39
N GLY A 116 9.63 -0.71 -7.20
CA GLY A 116 8.26 -0.60 -6.70
C GLY A 116 7.39 0.33 -7.54
N ASP A 117 7.92 1.46 -8.01
CA ASP A 117 7.18 2.39 -8.89
C ASP A 117 6.86 1.72 -10.23
N ALA A 118 7.86 1.03 -10.80
CA ALA A 118 7.71 0.29 -12.05
C ALA A 118 6.65 -0.81 -11.94
N LEU A 119 6.73 -1.61 -10.87
CA LEU A 119 5.75 -2.67 -10.60
C LEU A 119 4.34 -2.11 -10.38
N THR A 120 4.22 -1.04 -9.59
CA THR A 120 2.93 -0.36 -9.35
C THR A 120 2.31 0.12 -10.66
N ALA A 121 3.09 0.75 -11.54
CA ALA A 121 2.60 1.22 -12.82
C ALA A 121 2.14 0.06 -13.72
N LEU A 122 2.94 -1.00 -13.81
CA LEU A 122 2.61 -2.19 -14.60
C LEU A 122 1.31 -2.84 -14.17
N VAL A 123 1.18 -3.16 -12.87
CA VAL A 123 -0.01 -3.87 -12.36
C VAL A 123 -1.26 -2.99 -12.40
N SER A 124 -1.12 -1.69 -12.18
CA SER A 124 -2.23 -0.74 -12.33
C SER A 124 -2.74 -0.72 -13.77
N GLY A 125 -1.84 -0.66 -14.74
CA GLY A 125 -2.21 -0.73 -16.15
C GLY A 125 -2.89 -2.04 -16.52
N ALA A 126 -2.37 -3.18 -16.05
CA ALA A 126 -2.96 -4.49 -16.32
C ALA A 126 -4.38 -4.62 -15.78
N VAL A 127 -4.64 -4.15 -14.55
CA VAL A 127 -5.98 -4.14 -13.96
C VAL A 127 -6.92 -3.20 -14.73
N THR A 128 -6.47 -2.00 -15.10
CA THR A 128 -7.27 -1.05 -15.90
C THR A 128 -7.64 -1.63 -17.26
N ARG A 129 -6.70 -2.24 -17.98
CA ARG A 129 -6.96 -2.91 -19.26
C ARG A 129 -7.90 -4.09 -19.14
N ALA A 130 -7.73 -4.88 -18.07
CA ALA A 130 -8.63 -6.01 -17.82
C ALA A 130 -10.07 -5.55 -17.57
N ARG A 131 -10.26 -4.48 -16.82
CA ARG A 131 -11.57 -3.84 -16.61
C ARG A 131 -12.18 -3.31 -17.90
N GLU A 132 -11.39 -2.69 -18.75
CA GLU A 132 -11.85 -2.16 -20.03
C GLU A 132 -12.35 -3.28 -20.96
N VAL A 133 -11.55 -4.34 -21.12
CA VAL A 133 -11.92 -5.50 -21.95
C VAL A 133 -13.13 -6.24 -21.36
N GLY A 134 -13.17 -6.41 -20.05
CA GLY A 134 -14.29 -7.03 -19.33
C GLY A 134 -15.55 -6.16 -19.28
N LYS A 135 -15.49 -4.93 -19.79
CA LYS A 135 -16.58 -3.94 -19.72
C LYS A 135 -17.13 -3.75 -18.30
N ILE A 136 -16.21 -3.76 -17.32
CA ILE A 136 -16.55 -3.59 -15.92
C ILE A 136 -17.02 -2.15 -15.68
N PRO A 137 -18.22 -1.94 -15.12
CA PRO A 137 -18.71 -0.60 -14.82
C PRO A 137 -17.76 0.13 -13.86
N ARG A 138 -17.47 1.37 -14.17
CA ARG A 138 -16.76 2.24 -13.22
C ARG A 138 -17.67 2.64 -12.07
N LEU A 139 -17.08 3.10 -10.97
CA LEU A 139 -17.82 3.62 -9.83
C LEU A 139 -18.87 4.64 -10.30
N GLU A 140 -20.12 4.47 -9.86
CA GLU A 140 -21.23 5.35 -10.19
C GLU A 140 -20.97 6.79 -9.73
N GLY A 141 -21.49 7.75 -10.45
CA GLY A 141 -21.46 9.16 -10.08
C GLY A 141 -20.24 9.94 -10.54
N ARG A 142 -19.30 9.34 -11.30
CA ARG A 142 -18.16 10.07 -11.86
C ARG A 142 -18.58 10.97 -13.03
N SER A 143 -18.05 12.19 -13.05
CA SER A 143 -18.16 13.07 -14.21
C SER A 143 -17.38 12.51 -15.41
N THR A 144 -17.62 13.06 -16.60
CA THR A 144 -16.87 12.67 -17.82
C THR A 144 -15.38 12.96 -17.67
N GLU A 145 -14.99 14.03 -16.98
CA GLU A 145 -13.60 14.38 -16.72
C GLU A 145 -12.97 13.38 -15.74
N GLU A 146 -13.68 13.01 -14.68
CA GLU A 146 -13.22 11.98 -13.75
C GLU A 146 -13.09 10.60 -14.40
N SER A 147 -13.86 10.32 -15.46
CA SER A 147 -13.69 9.06 -16.21
C SER A 147 -12.46 9.03 -17.11
N ALA A 148 -11.83 10.18 -17.40
CA ALA A 148 -10.58 10.27 -18.14
C ALA A 148 -9.33 9.95 -17.30
N VAL A 149 -9.48 9.82 -15.99
CA VAL A 149 -8.39 9.57 -15.04
C VAL A 149 -8.68 8.35 -14.16
N GLU A 150 -7.64 7.82 -13.55
CA GLU A 150 -7.76 6.80 -12.49
C GLU A 150 -6.94 7.20 -11.27
N CYS A 151 -7.49 6.94 -10.10
CA CYS A 151 -6.83 7.15 -8.82
C CYS A 151 -6.17 5.84 -8.37
N ILE A 152 -4.84 5.88 -8.24
CA ILE A 152 -4.04 4.81 -7.66
C ILE A 152 -3.73 5.21 -6.22
N ALA A 153 -3.94 4.31 -5.26
CA ALA A 153 -3.60 4.52 -3.88
C ALA A 153 -2.76 3.37 -3.31
N MET A 154 -1.82 3.69 -2.45
CA MET A 154 -0.98 2.70 -1.78
C MET A 154 -0.68 3.13 -0.35
N ALA A 155 -0.65 2.14 0.55
CA ALA A 155 -0.19 2.34 1.91
C ALA A 155 1.34 2.49 1.97
N ALA A 156 1.81 3.42 2.79
CA ALA A 156 3.22 3.60 3.12
C ALA A 156 3.39 3.70 4.64
N ASP A 157 4.49 3.17 5.16
CA ASP A 157 4.82 3.31 6.59
C ASP A 157 5.17 4.77 6.91
N GLY A 158 4.40 5.36 7.82
CA GLY A 158 4.63 6.74 8.29
C GLY A 158 5.75 6.85 9.31
N ARG A 159 6.16 5.74 9.97
CA ARG A 159 7.17 5.75 11.03
C ARG A 159 8.51 6.28 10.55
N GLU A 160 8.93 5.87 9.34
CA GLU A 160 10.19 6.30 8.74
C GLU A 160 10.19 7.76 8.26
N ARG A 161 9.06 8.45 8.40
CA ARG A 161 8.87 9.83 7.93
C ARG A 161 8.95 10.87 9.04
N ALA A 162 9.07 10.44 10.29
CA ALA A 162 9.24 11.35 11.41
C ALA A 162 10.54 12.15 11.28
N PRO A 163 10.54 13.47 11.60
CA PRO A 163 11.68 14.36 11.37
C PRO A 163 12.99 13.94 12.02
N ARG A 164 12.91 13.21 13.12
CA ARG A 164 14.10 12.75 13.86
C ARG A 164 14.50 11.31 13.55
N GLY A 165 13.84 10.68 12.60
CA GLY A 165 13.99 9.25 12.38
C GLY A 165 13.49 8.42 13.57
N ASP A 166 12.69 9.02 14.43
CA ASP A 166 12.56 8.67 15.83
C ASP A 166 11.31 7.92 16.21
N MET A 167 10.90 7.13 15.35
CA MET A 167 10.53 5.83 15.89
C MET A 167 11.83 5.08 16.29
N ALA A 168 12.99 5.74 16.19
CA ALA A 168 14.30 5.26 16.50
C ALA A 168 14.37 4.78 17.94
N GLY A 169 14.38 3.48 18.10
CA GLY A 169 14.54 2.80 19.38
C GLY A 169 13.25 2.45 20.13
N GLY A 170 12.07 2.82 19.65
CA GLY A 170 10.79 2.43 20.23
C GLY A 170 9.87 1.70 19.25
N HIS A 171 9.13 0.70 19.75
CA HIS A 171 8.11 0.04 18.97
C HIS A 171 6.81 0.83 19.05
N TYR A 172 6.28 1.23 17.90
CA TYR A 172 4.92 1.71 17.79
C TYR A 172 4.05 0.63 17.17
N LEU A 173 3.29 -0.06 18.00
CA LEU A 173 2.51 -1.24 17.60
C LEU A 173 1.14 -0.89 17.00
N GLY A 174 0.77 0.38 16.96
CA GLY A 174 -0.49 0.85 16.39
C GLY A 174 -0.46 0.99 14.85
N ASN A 175 -1.52 1.60 14.31
CA ASN A 175 -1.60 1.94 12.90
C ASN A 175 -0.85 3.25 12.61
N PHE A 176 0.10 3.21 11.70
CA PHE A 176 0.74 4.38 11.13
C PHE A 176 0.96 4.22 9.62
N ASN A 177 0.08 3.50 8.97
CA ASN A 177 0.06 3.45 7.52
C ASN A 177 -0.48 4.76 6.96
N ASN A 178 0.30 5.38 6.11
CA ASN A 178 -0.06 6.59 5.36
C ASN A 178 -0.55 6.19 3.98
N LEU A 179 -1.81 6.43 3.68
CA LEU A 179 -2.33 6.16 2.34
C LEU A 179 -2.01 7.36 1.44
N TRP A 180 -1.06 7.20 0.52
CA TRP A 180 -0.84 8.17 -0.53
C TRP A 180 -1.66 7.82 -1.77
N SER A 181 -1.96 8.80 -2.60
CA SER A 181 -2.67 8.57 -3.84
C SER A 181 -2.22 9.50 -4.96
N LEU A 182 -2.46 9.05 -6.17
CA LEU A 182 -2.10 9.73 -7.39
C LEU A 182 -3.22 9.55 -8.41
N THR A 183 -3.61 10.62 -9.06
CA THR A 183 -4.50 10.57 -10.23
C THR A 183 -3.65 10.61 -11.50
N VAL A 184 -3.85 9.63 -12.37
CA VAL A 184 -3.13 9.50 -13.66
C VAL A 184 -4.09 9.48 -14.83
N PRO A 185 -3.67 9.92 -16.03
CA PRO A 185 -4.48 9.76 -17.24
C PRO A 185 -4.80 8.28 -17.48
N ARG A 186 -6.07 7.94 -17.61
CA ARG A 186 -6.51 6.56 -17.89
C ARG A 186 -5.93 6.04 -19.20
N ALA A 187 -5.74 6.92 -20.19
CA ALA A 187 -5.12 6.58 -21.46
C ALA A 187 -3.70 5.99 -21.30
N ASP A 188 -2.92 6.46 -20.32
CA ASP A 188 -1.60 5.90 -20.03
C ASP A 188 -1.67 4.49 -19.44
N LEU A 189 -2.69 4.19 -18.63
CA LEU A 189 -2.91 2.85 -18.07
C LEU A 189 -3.47 1.87 -19.11
N LEU A 190 -4.31 2.35 -20.03
CA LEU A 190 -4.88 1.54 -21.11
C LEU A 190 -3.84 1.17 -22.17
N SER A 191 -2.82 1.98 -22.37
CA SER A 191 -1.77 1.71 -23.34
C SER A 191 -0.84 0.58 -22.84
N PRO A 192 -0.73 -0.55 -23.58
CA PRO A 192 0.11 -1.68 -23.17
C PRO A 192 1.58 -1.49 -23.62
N THR A 193 2.13 -0.30 -23.39
CA THR A 193 3.51 0.02 -23.79
C THR A 193 4.37 0.39 -22.58
N THR A 194 5.66 0.08 -22.67
CA THR A 194 6.65 0.44 -21.64
C THR A 194 6.77 1.95 -21.49
N GLU A 195 6.61 2.71 -22.58
CA GLU A 195 6.65 4.17 -22.54
C GLU A 195 5.52 4.76 -21.67
N SER A 196 4.28 4.31 -21.88
CA SER A 196 3.13 4.76 -21.09
C SER A 196 3.25 4.34 -19.62
N ALA A 197 3.64 3.09 -19.37
CA ALA A 197 3.89 2.60 -18.01
C ALA A 197 5.04 3.38 -17.34
N GLY A 198 6.07 3.76 -18.08
CA GLY A 198 7.17 4.59 -17.60
C GLY A 198 6.73 6.00 -17.19
N ARG A 199 5.81 6.63 -17.94
CA ARG A 199 5.21 7.92 -17.52
C ARG A 199 4.45 7.78 -16.21
N VAL A 200 3.67 6.72 -16.05
CA VAL A 200 2.95 6.43 -14.79
C VAL A 200 3.93 6.18 -13.65
N ALA A 201 4.97 5.36 -13.85
CA ALA A 201 5.98 5.08 -12.84
C ALA A 201 6.71 6.35 -12.37
N LEU A 202 7.05 7.24 -13.28
CA LEU A 202 7.67 8.52 -12.96
C LEU A 202 6.72 9.45 -12.20
N ALA A 203 5.44 9.49 -12.58
CA ALA A 203 4.43 10.25 -11.87
C ALA A 203 4.25 9.73 -10.42
N ILE A 204 4.27 8.40 -10.23
CA ILE A 204 4.25 7.76 -8.90
C ILE A 204 5.45 8.25 -8.08
N ARG A 205 6.67 8.20 -8.63
CA ARG A 205 7.89 8.63 -7.92
C ARG A 205 7.79 10.09 -7.48
N THR A 206 7.45 10.97 -8.40
CA THR A 206 7.33 12.42 -8.12
C THR A 206 6.27 12.70 -7.03
N ASN A 207 5.15 12.01 -7.09
CA ASN A 207 4.08 12.17 -6.12
C ASN A 207 4.48 11.68 -4.72
N LEU A 208 5.18 10.52 -4.65
CA LEU A 208 5.68 9.96 -3.39
C LEU A 208 6.63 10.91 -2.67
N GLU A 209 7.52 11.59 -3.39
CA GLU A 209 8.46 12.55 -2.80
C GLU A 209 7.74 13.69 -2.10
N VAL A 210 6.61 14.14 -2.64
CA VAL A 210 5.80 15.20 -2.05
C VAL A 210 4.94 14.67 -0.89
N GLN A 211 4.17 13.61 -1.11
CA GLN A 211 3.18 13.14 -0.12
C GLN A 211 3.78 12.43 1.08
N LEU A 212 4.99 11.90 0.96
CA LEU A 212 5.71 11.25 2.06
C LEU A 212 6.79 12.15 2.68
N SER A 213 6.79 13.44 2.40
CA SER A 213 7.60 14.39 3.15
C SER A 213 7.13 14.46 4.61
N PRO A 214 8.02 14.73 5.58
CA PRO A 214 7.64 14.84 6.99
C PRO A 214 6.50 15.83 7.24
N GLU A 215 6.50 16.95 6.52
CA GLU A 215 5.45 17.97 6.62
C GLU A 215 4.09 17.46 6.11
N SER A 216 4.08 16.80 4.95
CA SER A 216 2.84 16.23 4.38
C SER A 216 2.26 15.14 5.29
N VAL A 217 3.13 14.32 5.90
CA VAL A 217 2.70 13.30 6.85
C VAL A 217 2.17 13.95 8.12
N ALA A 218 2.85 14.96 8.69
CA ALA A 218 2.39 15.68 9.85
C ALA A 218 1.03 16.36 9.63
N LYS A 219 0.83 16.98 8.46
CA LYS A 219 -0.45 17.58 8.06
C LYS A 219 -1.58 16.55 8.01
N ARG A 220 -1.29 15.36 7.51
CA ARG A 220 -2.25 14.25 7.48
C ARG A 220 -2.58 13.75 8.88
N VAL A 221 -1.58 13.60 9.74
CA VAL A 221 -1.78 13.23 11.15
C VAL A 221 -2.64 14.29 11.84
N ALA A 222 -2.34 15.58 11.68
CA ALA A 222 -3.12 16.67 12.25
C ALA A 222 -4.59 16.66 11.80
N PHE A 223 -4.84 16.34 10.51
CA PHE A 223 -6.20 16.20 10.00
C PHE A 223 -6.96 15.08 10.71
N PHE A 224 -6.36 13.88 10.81
CA PHE A 224 -7.03 12.74 11.44
C PHE A 224 -7.12 12.83 12.97
N ASP A 225 -6.25 13.59 13.62
CA ASP A 225 -6.31 13.81 15.07
C ASP A 225 -7.34 14.88 15.48
N ASN A 226 -7.87 15.64 14.52
CA ASN A 226 -8.90 16.62 14.79
C ASN A 226 -10.18 15.95 15.37
N PRO A 227 -10.63 16.34 16.58
CA PRO A 227 -11.82 15.77 17.20
C PRO A 227 -13.09 15.88 16.36
N GLU A 228 -13.23 16.92 15.54
CA GLU A 228 -14.38 17.10 14.65
C GLU A 228 -14.39 16.09 13.49
N ILE A 229 -13.21 15.61 13.10
CA ILE A 229 -13.07 14.55 12.08
C ILE A 229 -13.32 13.17 12.68
N ARG A 230 -12.86 12.95 13.92
CA ARG A 230 -12.97 11.66 14.61
C ARG A 230 -14.37 11.38 15.13
N ASN A 231 -15.18 12.41 15.40
CA ASN A 231 -16.51 12.31 15.99
C ASN A 231 -17.56 13.04 15.14
N PRO A 232 -18.64 12.36 14.70
CA PRO A 232 -18.87 10.92 14.87
C PRO A 232 -17.97 10.07 13.96
N PRO A 233 -17.75 8.80 14.31
CA PRO A 233 -16.99 7.90 13.46
C PRO A 233 -17.68 7.70 12.10
N GLY A 234 -16.91 7.36 11.06
CA GLY A 234 -17.46 7.14 9.71
C GLY A 234 -17.63 8.43 8.87
N ARG A 235 -17.16 9.58 9.35
CA ARG A 235 -17.18 10.84 8.58
C ARG A 235 -16.15 10.91 7.47
N VAL A 236 -15.18 10.03 7.48
CA VAL A 236 -14.13 10.00 6.45
C VAL A 236 -14.36 8.81 5.54
N GLY A 237 -14.64 9.10 4.29
CA GLY A 237 -14.63 8.15 3.20
C GLY A 237 -13.29 8.19 2.45
N TRP A 238 -12.99 7.14 1.70
CA TRP A 238 -11.89 7.15 0.76
C TRP A 238 -12.31 6.39 -0.50
N ALA A 239 -11.78 6.81 -1.64
CA ALA A 239 -12.04 6.17 -2.92
C ALA A 239 -10.78 6.18 -3.78
N ALA A 240 -10.43 5.01 -4.28
CA ALA A 240 -9.41 4.85 -5.29
C ALA A 240 -9.86 3.77 -6.28
N ASP A 241 -9.45 3.90 -7.53
CA ASP A 241 -9.76 2.89 -8.55
C ASP A 241 -8.93 1.64 -8.38
N ILE A 242 -7.70 1.81 -7.91
CA ILE A 242 -6.73 0.75 -7.72
C ILE A 242 -6.04 0.96 -6.38
N VAL A 243 -6.01 -0.09 -5.56
CA VAL A 243 -5.41 -0.06 -4.24
C VAL A 243 -4.30 -1.09 -4.15
N LEU A 244 -3.14 -0.65 -3.69
CA LEU A 244 -1.99 -1.53 -3.57
C LEU A 244 -1.43 -1.51 -2.15
N THR A 245 -0.87 -2.63 -1.74
CA THR A 245 -0.05 -2.73 -0.53
C THR A 245 1.25 -3.47 -0.83
N ASN A 246 2.34 -2.89 -0.39
CA ASN A 246 3.66 -3.42 -0.69
C ASN A 246 4.36 -3.91 0.59
N TRP A 247 4.45 -5.21 0.72
CA TRP A 247 5.09 -5.91 1.83
C TRP A 247 6.51 -6.38 1.51
N SER A 248 7.03 -6.05 0.31
CA SER A 248 8.34 -6.55 -0.15
C SER A 248 9.52 -6.11 0.72
N ARG A 249 9.36 -5.07 1.52
CA ARG A 249 10.40 -4.60 2.45
C ARG A 249 10.45 -5.38 3.77
N PHE A 250 9.44 -6.21 4.03
CA PHE A 250 9.37 -7.00 5.26
C PHE A 250 9.92 -8.40 5.02
N ASP A 251 10.95 -8.77 5.78
CA ASP A 251 11.50 -10.12 5.75
C ASP A 251 10.61 -11.05 6.58
N LEU A 252 9.51 -11.49 5.97
CA LEU A 252 8.50 -12.35 6.62
C LEU A 252 9.04 -13.74 7.00
N LYS A 253 10.21 -14.14 6.47
CA LYS A 253 10.91 -15.38 6.80
C LYS A 253 12.17 -15.16 7.60
N GLY A 254 12.42 -13.94 8.01
CA GLY A 254 13.64 -13.51 8.68
C GLY A 254 13.86 -14.11 10.05
N PRO A 255 15.09 -14.03 10.55
CA PRO A 255 15.47 -14.62 11.83
C PRO A 255 14.68 -14.02 13.02
N LYS A 256 14.29 -12.77 12.94
CA LYS A 256 13.53 -12.09 13.99
C LYS A 256 12.14 -12.69 14.21
N LEU A 257 11.52 -13.22 13.15
CA LEU A 257 10.20 -13.86 13.20
C LEU A 257 10.26 -15.38 13.47
N ARG A 258 11.42 -15.91 13.86
CA ARG A 258 11.58 -17.33 14.23
C ARG A 258 11.24 -17.52 15.70
N PHE A 259 10.30 -18.41 15.98
CA PHE A 259 9.81 -18.69 17.34
C PHE A 259 10.63 -19.74 18.09
N GLY A 260 11.67 -20.31 17.48
CA GLY A 260 12.45 -21.40 18.08
C GLY A 260 11.76 -22.78 18.01
N TRP A 261 10.63 -22.90 17.32
CA TRP A 261 9.82 -24.13 17.25
C TRP A 261 10.19 -25.05 16.09
N GLY A 262 11.23 -24.76 15.35
CA GLY A 262 11.65 -25.52 14.19
C GLY A 262 12.49 -24.71 13.21
N GLU A 263 12.54 -25.19 11.98
CA GLU A 263 13.32 -24.57 10.91
C GLU A 263 12.65 -23.29 10.35
N LYS A 264 13.38 -22.62 9.48
CA LYS A 264 12.89 -21.46 8.71
C LYS A 264 11.58 -21.80 7.98
N PRO A 265 10.54 -20.96 8.04
CA PRO A 265 9.31 -21.21 7.33
C PRO A 265 9.55 -21.25 5.81
N PHE A 266 8.92 -22.21 5.13
CA PHE A 266 8.99 -22.32 3.68
C PHE A 266 8.26 -21.17 2.99
N LEU A 267 7.08 -20.82 3.51
CA LEU A 267 6.21 -19.78 2.96
C LEU A 267 5.72 -18.87 4.09
N ALA A 268 5.79 -17.58 3.87
CA ALA A 268 5.13 -16.57 4.69
C ALA A 268 4.35 -15.63 3.76
N THR A 269 3.03 -15.62 3.89
CA THR A 269 2.13 -14.83 3.05
C THR A 269 0.88 -14.43 3.83
N SER A 270 0.05 -13.58 3.25
CA SER A 270 -1.28 -13.31 3.79
C SER A 270 -2.15 -14.57 3.77
N GLY A 271 -3.03 -14.72 4.76
CA GLY A 271 -3.92 -15.89 4.85
C GLY A 271 -4.86 -15.99 3.65
N GLY A 272 -5.04 -17.21 3.14
CA GLY A 272 -5.88 -17.50 1.96
C GLY A 272 -7.40 -17.36 2.15
N VAL A 273 -7.85 -16.98 3.33
CA VAL A 273 -9.28 -16.77 3.65
C VAL A 273 -9.71 -15.30 3.61
N THR A 274 -8.78 -14.41 3.26
CA THR A 274 -9.09 -12.98 3.17
C THR A 274 -9.83 -12.71 1.86
N VAL A 275 -10.99 -12.08 1.95
CA VAL A 275 -11.69 -11.54 0.78
C VAL A 275 -11.05 -10.20 0.44
N TYR A 276 -10.43 -10.13 -0.73
CA TYR A 276 -9.86 -8.89 -1.23
C TYR A 276 -10.86 -8.16 -2.11
N PRO A 277 -10.99 -6.83 -1.99
CA PRO A 277 -11.81 -6.05 -2.90
C PRO A 277 -11.25 -6.13 -4.33
N PRO A 278 -12.06 -5.86 -5.34
CA PRO A 278 -11.56 -5.77 -6.71
C PRO A 278 -10.52 -4.65 -6.85
N ALA A 279 -9.63 -4.79 -7.83
CA ALA A 279 -8.48 -3.92 -8.09
C ALA A 279 -7.58 -3.69 -6.88
N TYR A 280 -7.46 -4.71 -6.04
CA TYR A 280 -6.50 -4.74 -4.95
C TYR A 280 -5.25 -5.50 -5.38
N SER A 281 -4.11 -5.03 -4.95
CA SER A 281 -2.82 -5.70 -5.18
C SER A 281 -2.03 -5.81 -3.88
N LEU A 282 -1.47 -7.00 -3.63
CA LEU A 282 -0.55 -7.24 -2.54
C LEU A 282 0.77 -7.76 -3.10
N MET A 283 1.86 -7.08 -2.77
CA MET A 283 3.20 -7.39 -3.24
C MET A 283 4.04 -7.95 -2.09
N THR A 284 4.67 -9.10 -2.29
CA THR A 284 5.60 -9.71 -1.34
C THR A 284 6.89 -10.10 -2.06
N GLN A 285 7.98 -10.21 -1.31
CA GLN A 285 9.27 -10.65 -1.85
C GLN A 285 9.74 -11.91 -1.14
N ASP A 286 10.20 -12.88 -1.88
CA ASP A 286 10.97 -13.97 -1.34
C ASP A 286 12.42 -13.52 -1.13
N THR A 287 12.82 -13.37 0.12
CA THR A 287 14.17 -12.90 0.48
C THR A 287 15.27 -13.88 0.14
N ASP A 288 14.95 -15.16 -0.12
CA ASP A 288 15.93 -16.18 -0.49
C ASP A 288 16.29 -16.10 -1.97
N THR A 289 15.31 -15.85 -2.84
CA THR A 289 15.50 -15.79 -4.29
C THR A 289 15.55 -14.38 -4.84
N GLY A 290 14.96 -13.42 -4.11
CA GLY A 290 14.73 -12.05 -4.58
C GLY A 290 13.53 -11.92 -5.52
N ASP A 291 12.78 -13.01 -5.76
CA ASP A 291 11.59 -12.99 -6.60
C ASP A 291 10.45 -12.23 -5.92
N MET A 292 9.67 -11.53 -6.73
CA MET A 292 8.46 -10.86 -6.27
C MET A 292 7.23 -11.70 -6.57
N TYR A 293 6.33 -11.77 -5.61
CA TYR A 293 5.00 -12.37 -5.76
C TYR A 293 3.95 -11.28 -5.61
N VAL A 294 3.05 -11.22 -6.57
CA VAL A 294 2.00 -10.21 -6.62
C VAL A 294 0.65 -10.89 -6.73
N LEU A 295 -0.16 -10.70 -5.69
CA LEU A 295 -1.57 -11.02 -5.74
C LEU A 295 -2.29 -9.86 -6.41
N LEU A 296 -3.05 -10.12 -7.45
CA LEU A 296 -3.91 -9.16 -8.15
C LEU A 296 -5.35 -9.62 -8.08
N THR A 297 -6.24 -8.68 -7.85
CA THR A 297 -7.67 -8.92 -7.93
C THR A 297 -8.29 -8.04 -9.03
N VAL A 298 -9.26 -8.61 -9.68
CA VAL A 298 -10.11 -7.89 -10.63
C VAL A 298 -11.55 -8.38 -10.43
N GLU A 299 -12.52 -7.59 -10.79
CA GLU A 299 -13.93 -8.00 -10.79
C GLU A 299 -14.12 -9.24 -11.67
N ARG A 300 -15.08 -10.06 -11.27
CA ARG A 300 -15.48 -11.23 -12.07
C ARG A 300 -15.90 -10.79 -13.47
N GLY A 301 -15.32 -11.39 -14.48
CA GLY A 301 -15.47 -11.04 -15.90
C GLY A 301 -14.24 -10.31 -16.47
N GLY A 302 -13.33 -9.80 -15.65
CA GLY A 302 -12.06 -9.22 -16.08
C GLY A 302 -10.87 -10.19 -16.01
N GLU A 303 -11.02 -11.35 -15.35
CA GLU A 303 -9.93 -12.28 -15.09
C GLU A 303 -9.27 -12.84 -16.36
N GLY A 304 -10.06 -13.17 -17.36
CA GLY A 304 -9.53 -13.67 -18.64
C GLY A 304 -8.65 -12.63 -19.34
N ALA A 305 -9.06 -11.36 -19.31
CA ALA A 305 -8.29 -10.26 -19.89
C ALA A 305 -7.03 -9.96 -19.07
N LEU A 306 -7.09 -10.08 -17.74
CA LEU A 306 -5.92 -9.91 -16.88
C LEU A 306 -4.86 -10.99 -17.16
N VAL A 307 -5.28 -12.25 -17.28
CA VAL A 307 -4.38 -13.36 -17.59
C VAL A 307 -3.78 -13.23 -18.99
N ALA A 308 -4.52 -12.67 -19.93
CA ALA A 308 -4.06 -12.44 -21.31
C ALA A 308 -3.32 -11.11 -21.52
N ASP A 309 -3.10 -10.32 -20.47
CA ASP A 309 -2.45 -9.00 -20.60
C ASP A 309 -1.02 -9.12 -21.13
N VAL A 310 -0.78 -8.53 -22.30
CA VAL A 310 0.47 -8.70 -23.04
C VAL A 310 1.65 -8.10 -22.28
N LEU A 311 1.49 -6.90 -21.70
CA LEU A 311 2.58 -6.24 -21.02
C LEU A 311 2.91 -6.91 -19.68
N LEU A 312 1.89 -7.38 -18.94
CA LEU A 312 2.09 -8.12 -17.70
C LEU A 312 2.83 -9.44 -17.95
N ASN A 313 2.42 -10.19 -18.98
CA ASN A 313 3.03 -11.47 -19.35
C ASN A 313 4.47 -11.35 -19.87
N GLN A 314 4.91 -10.15 -20.25
CA GLN A 314 6.31 -9.92 -20.64
C GLN A 314 7.26 -10.08 -19.43
N TYR A 315 6.80 -9.75 -18.21
CA TYR A 315 7.64 -9.70 -17.01
C TYR A 315 7.23 -10.71 -15.93
N ALA A 316 6.04 -11.28 -16.01
CA ALA A 316 5.50 -12.14 -14.96
C ALA A 316 4.94 -13.44 -15.51
N THR A 317 4.90 -14.45 -14.66
CA THR A 317 4.22 -15.72 -14.90
C THR A 317 3.10 -15.91 -13.90
N LEU A 318 1.96 -16.40 -14.36
CA LEU A 318 0.84 -16.80 -13.50
C LEU A 318 1.25 -18.03 -12.68
N CYS A 319 0.93 -18.05 -11.36
CA CYS A 319 1.24 -19.14 -10.43
C CYS A 319 0.00 -19.95 -10.10
#